data_8c53677818a0e028d98827e2623d37ab
#
_entry.id   8c53677818a0e028d98827e2623d37ab
#
_cell.length_a   1.000
_cell.length_b   1.000
_cell.length_c   1.000
_cell.angle_alpha   90.00
_cell.angle_beta   90.00
_cell.angle_gamma   90.00
#
_symmetry.space_group_name_H-M   'P 1'
#
loop_
_entity.id
_entity.type
_entity.pdbx_description
1 polymer ?
#
loop_
_entity_poly.entity_id
_entity_poly.type
_entity_poly.pdbx_seq_one_letter_code
_entity_poly.pdbx_strand_id
1 'polypeptide(L)'
;MLREENDRLKGQITTNSIAKEQLQQLLQLVGIPFVGDTPVVHTRVVSGTLGNFGDRLELDKGSSSGIERNMPVVTGEGLIGKVVEVAENRCIVSLLSSGTFKVGFSVVGTAAIGIAQGNGGENSLRGANIDSRQAVSVGAITATSGLAGSPFPPNLPIGTVTAVRTNEAALESTVDITMFANLNDLVYADVVLWKPAG
;
A
#
# COMPACT_ATOMS: atom_id res chain seq x y z
N MET A 1 -25.44 12.77 -19.01
CA MET A 1 -24.94 12.21 -17.75
C MET A 1 -23.97 11.04 -17.94
N LEU A 2 -24.42 9.81 -18.27
CA LEU A 2 -23.50 8.64 -18.38
C LEU A 2 -22.45 8.78 -19.51
N ARG A 3 -22.78 9.41 -20.63
CA ARG A 3 -21.82 9.67 -21.71
C ARG A 3 -20.80 10.72 -21.34
N GLU A 4 -21.21 11.80 -20.74
CA GLU A 4 -20.33 12.88 -20.26
C GLU A 4 -19.37 12.38 -19.19
N GLU A 5 -19.85 11.54 -18.26
CA GLU A 5 -19.02 10.92 -17.24
C GLU A 5 -18.02 9.94 -17.86
N ASN A 6 -18.43 9.17 -18.87
CA ASN A 6 -17.54 8.26 -19.59
C ASN A 6 -16.46 9.01 -20.36
N ASP A 7 -16.80 10.14 -20.99
CA ASP A 7 -15.85 10.98 -21.72
C ASP A 7 -14.89 11.70 -20.75
N ARG A 8 -15.38 12.13 -19.60
CA ARG A 8 -14.55 12.68 -18.52
C ARG A 8 -13.56 11.64 -17.97
N LEU A 9 -14.03 10.42 -17.69
CA LEU A 9 -13.19 9.33 -17.22
C LEU A 9 -12.14 8.91 -18.26
N LYS A 10 -12.49 8.84 -19.53
CA LYS A 10 -11.55 8.61 -20.63
C LYS A 10 -10.48 9.69 -20.71
N GLY A 11 -10.86 10.96 -20.57
CA GLY A 11 -9.92 12.07 -20.52
C GLY A 11 -8.95 11.96 -19.35
N GLN A 12 -9.44 11.61 -18.15
CA GLN A 12 -8.60 11.38 -16.98
C GLN A 12 -7.64 10.19 -17.16
N ILE A 13 -8.12 9.08 -17.73
CA ILE A 13 -7.28 7.91 -18.05
C ILE A 13 -6.16 8.31 -19.00
N THR A 14 -6.48 9.05 -20.06
CA THR A 14 -5.46 9.50 -21.04
C THR A 14 -4.44 10.45 -20.41
N THR A 15 -4.89 11.41 -19.59
CA THR A 15 -3.98 12.32 -18.89
C THR A 15 -3.08 11.58 -17.90
N ASN A 16 -3.64 10.63 -17.16
CA ASN A 16 -2.88 9.81 -16.23
C ASN A 16 -1.87 8.89 -16.95
N SER A 17 -2.21 8.35 -18.12
CA SER A 17 -1.27 7.54 -18.90
C SER A 17 -0.09 8.36 -19.42
N ILE A 18 -0.32 9.58 -19.89
CA ILE A 18 0.75 10.50 -20.30
C ILE A 18 1.67 10.85 -19.12
N ALA A 19 1.09 11.20 -17.97
CA ALA A 19 1.86 11.48 -16.76
C ALA A 19 2.68 10.26 -16.30
N LYS A 20 2.12 9.06 -16.41
CA LYS A 20 2.80 7.80 -16.11
C LYS A 20 4.00 7.57 -17.02
N GLU A 21 3.85 7.77 -18.33
CA GLU A 21 4.94 7.64 -19.32
C GLU A 21 6.06 8.64 -19.05
N GLN A 22 5.71 9.90 -18.77
CA GLN A 22 6.69 10.93 -18.43
C GLN A 22 7.46 10.59 -17.15
N LEU A 23 6.75 10.12 -16.12
CA LEU A 23 7.38 9.65 -14.87
C LEU A 23 8.31 8.47 -15.13
N GLN A 24 7.88 7.50 -15.92
CA GLN A 24 8.69 6.33 -16.28
C GLN A 24 9.98 6.74 -16.99
N GLN A 25 9.91 7.68 -17.95
CA GLN A 25 11.09 8.21 -18.62
C GLN A 25 12.05 8.91 -17.65
N LEU A 26 11.52 9.73 -16.74
CA LEU A 26 12.32 10.40 -15.72
C LEU A 26 13.00 9.41 -14.77
N LEU A 27 12.29 8.38 -14.31
CA LEU A 27 12.83 7.34 -13.43
C LEU A 27 13.91 6.51 -14.11
N GLN A 28 13.75 6.20 -15.41
CA GLN A 28 14.78 5.54 -16.20
C GLN A 28 16.07 6.38 -16.31
N LEU A 29 15.94 7.70 -16.50
CA LEU A 29 17.08 8.60 -16.53
C LEU A 29 17.86 8.62 -15.21
N VAL A 30 17.18 8.45 -14.08
CA VAL A 30 17.77 8.44 -12.74
C VAL A 30 18.19 7.03 -12.30
N GLY A 31 17.87 6.00 -13.09
CA GLY A 31 18.17 4.58 -12.76
C GLY A 31 17.28 4.01 -11.64
N ILE A 32 16.11 4.60 -11.39
CA ILE A 32 15.15 4.09 -10.40
C ILE A 32 14.13 3.20 -11.12
N PRO A 33 13.93 1.93 -10.68
CA PRO A 33 12.93 1.06 -11.30
C PRO A 33 11.52 1.60 -11.09
N PHE A 34 10.73 1.63 -12.17
CA PHE A 34 9.32 2.05 -12.11
C PHE A 34 8.44 0.91 -11.62
N VAL A 35 7.80 1.09 -10.47
CA VAL A 35 6.99 0.04 -9.83
C VAL A 35 5.76 -0.37 -10.65
N GLY A 36 5.25 0.52 -11.50
CA GLY A 36 4.09 0.23 -12.35
C GLY A 36 4.31 -0.84 -13.43
N ASP A 37 5.57 -1.23 -13.68
CA ASP A 37 5.93 -2.30 -14.61
C ASP A 37 6.25 -3.61 -13.88
N THR A 38 6.12 -3.65 -12.55
CA THR A 38 6.33 -4.88 -11.78
C THR A 38 5.22 -5.87 -12.09
N PRO A 39 5.55 -7.11 -12.48
CA PRO A 39 4.55 -8.14 -12.75
C PRO A 39 3.66 -8.37 -11.52
N VAL A 40 2.38 -8.60 -11.76
CA VAL A 40 1.41 -8.94 -10.73
C VAL A 40 0.80 -10.31 -11.00
N VAL A 41 0.46 -11.03 -9.94
CA VAL A 41 -0.31 -12.26 -10.01
C VAL A 41 -1.71 -11.99 -9.49
N HIS A 42 -2.70 -12.03 -10.39
CA HIS A 42 -4.10 -11.89 -10.00
C HIS A 42 -4.54 -13.12 -9.21
N THR A 43 -5.07 -12.92 -8.04
CA THR A 43 -5.47 -13.97 -7.10
C THR A 43 -6.89 -13.74 -6.60
N ARG A 44 -7.51 -14.82 -6.14
CA ARG A 44 -8.82 -14.80 -5.51
C ARG A 44 -8.68 -15.17 -4.03
N VAL A 45 -9.44 -14.49 -3.19
CA VAL A 45 -9.53 -14.82 -1.77
C VAL A 45 -10.34 -16.12 -1.61
N VAL A 46 -9.73 -17.13 -1.01
CA VAL A 46 -10.33 -18.46 -0.79
C VAL A 46 -10.90 -18.58 0.61
N SER A 47 -10.19 -18.04 1.57
CA SER A 47 -10.60 -18.02 2.97
C SER A 47 -10.08 -16.73 3.61
N GLY A 48 -10.92 -16.09 4.37
CA GLY A 48 -10.59 -14.94 5.19
C GLY A 48 -11.38 -15.07 6.48
N THR A 49 -10.84 -14.58 7.56
CA THR A 49 -11.59 -14.49 8.81
C THR A 49 -12.67 -13.42 8.64
N LEU A 50 -13.90 -13.85 8.37
CA LEU A 50 -15.07 -13.00 8.46
C LEU A 50 -15.26 -12.61 9.93
N GLY A 51 -14.93 -11.38 10.29
CA GLY A 51 -15.15 -10.85 11.64
C GLY A 51 -13.96 -10.02 12.16
N ASN A 52 -14.20 -9.29 13.23
CA ASN A 52 -13.32 -8.27 13.85
C ASN A 52 -11.93 -8.72 14.32
N PHE A 53 -11.49 -9.95 14.00
CA PHE A 53 -10.19 -10.50 14.43
C PHE A 53 -9.39 -11.12 13.29
N GLY A 54 -9.77 -10.87 12.04
CA GLY A 54 -9.12 -11.46 10.88
C GLY A 54 -7.89 -10.70 10.44
N ASP A 55 -6.73 -11.04 11.00
CA ASP A 55 -5.44 -10.47 10.60
C ASP A 55 -4.84 -11.11 9.35
N ARG A 56 -5.49 -12.16 8.81
CA ARG A 56 -4.94 -12.96 7.70
C ARG A 56 -6.02 -13.35 6.70
N LEU A 57 -5.62 -13.49 5.45
CA LEU A 57 -6.44 -14.09 4.39
C LEU A 57 -5.62 -15.11 3.59
N GLU A 58 -6.30 -16.04 2.96
CA GLU A 58 -5.74 -17.07 2.08
C GLU A 58 -6.09 -16.76 0.63
N LEU A 59 -5.10 -16.85 -0.25
CA LEU A 59 -5.23 -16.67 -1.69
C LEU A 59 -5.05 -17.99 -2.44
N ASP A 60 -5.71 -18.14 -3.59
CA ASP A 60 -5.77 -19.35 -4.42
C ASP A 60 -4.52 -19.62 -5.26
N LYS A 61 -3.44 -18.88 -5.06
CA LYS A 61 -2.17 -19.07 -5.76
C LYS A 61 -0.98 -19.02 -4.81
N GLY A 62 0.09 -19.71 -5.19
CA GLY A 62 1.29 -19.86 -4.38
C GLY A 62 2.58 -19.84 -5.18
N SER A 63 3.58 -20.61 -4.75
CA SER A 63 4.90 -20.62 -5.35
C SER A 63 4.91 -21.07 -6.82
N SER A 64 3.97 -21.92 -7.25
CA SER A 64 3.80 -22.29 -8.65
C SER A 64 3.52 -21.10 -9.58
N SER A 65 3.01 -20.00 -9.03
CA SER A 65 2.76 -18.74 -9.73
C SER A 65 3.85 -17.69 -9.52
N GLY A 66 4.98 -18.04 -8.90
CA GLY A 66 6.09 -17.13 -8.62
C GLY A 66 5.90 -16.29 -7.35
N ILE A 67 4.89 -16.59 -6.53
CA ILE A 67 4.66 -15.89 -5.26
C ILE A 67 5.70 -16.34 -4.23
N GLU A 68 6.30 -15.37 -3.55
CA GLU A 68 7.27 -15.58 -2.49
C GLU A 68 6.86 -14.81 -1.21
N ARG A 69 7.48 -15.17 -0.08
CA ARG A 69 7.26 -14.46 1.19
C ARG A 69 7.69 -13.00 1.09
N ASN A 70 7.02 -12.16 1.86
CA ASN A 70 7.19 -10.71 1.91
C ASN A 70 6.75 -9.93 0.67
N MET A 71 6.24 -10.58 -0.37
CA MET A 71 5.68 -9.87 -1.51
C MET A 71 4.44 -9.05 -1.10
N PRO A 72 4.33 -7.80 -1.60
CA PRO A 72 3.17 -6.95 -1.33
C PRO A 72 1.91 -7.51 -1.97
N VAL A 73 0.78 -7.31 -1.29
CA VAL A 73 -0.55 -7.63 -1.80
C VAL A 73 -1.38 -6.36 -1.85
N VAL A 74 -1.94 -6.10 -3.03
CA VAL A 74 -2.67 -4.86 -3.32
C VAL A 74 -4.05 -5.15 -3.90
N THR A 75 -4.91 -4.15 -3.89
CA THR A 75 -6.13 -4.08 -4.69
C THR A 75 -6.05 -2.88 -5.62
N GLY A 76 -7.09 -2.63 -6.42
CA GLY A 76 -7.20 -1.41 -7.20
C GLY A 76 -7.20 -0.11 -6.37
N GLU A 77 -7.50 -0.21 -5.07
CA GLU A 77 -7.55 0.91 -4.14
C GLU A 77 -6.22 1.15 -3.41
N GLY A 78 -5.40 0.11 -3.21
CA GLY A 78 -4.11 0.25 -2.54
C GLY A 78 -3.60 -1.01 -1.85
N LEU A 79 -2.62 -0.83 -0.98
CA LEU A 79 -1.96 -1.90 -0.22
C LEU A 79 -2.93 -2.51 0.79
N ILE A 80 -3.04 -3.83 0.79
CA ILE A 80 -3.85 -4.58 1.77
C ILE A 80 -3.03 -5.42 2.73
N GLY A 81 -1.78 -5.79 2.36
CA GLY A 81 -0.96 -6.62 3.21
C GLY A 81 0.31 -7.12 2.55
N LYS A 82 0.87 -8.19 3.11
CA LYS A 82 2.01 -8.92 2.54
C LYS A 82 1.87 -10.42 2.74
N VAL A 83 2.47 -11.18 1.82
CA VAL A 83 2.56 -12.64 1.91
C VAL A 83 3.45 -13.04 3.10
N VAL A 84 2.94 -13.90 3.98
CA VAL A 84 3.68 -14.40 5.15
C VAL A 84 4.00 -15.88 5.07
N GLU A 85 3.14 -16.67 4.40
CA GLU A 85 3.35 -18.10 4.18
C GLU A 85 3.01 -18.45 2.74
N VAL A 86 3.77 -19.36 2.14
CA VAL A 86 3.59 -19.77 0.74
C VAL A 86 3.63 -21.29 0.67
N ALA A 87 2.58 -21.87 0.08
CA ALA A 87 2.51 -23.25 -0.37
C ALA A 87 2.52 -23.28 -1.91
N GLU A 88 2.49 -24.46 -2.51
CA GLU A 88 2.57 -24.61 -3.97
C GLU A 88 1.49 -23.86 -4.73
N ASN A 89 0.21 -24.02 -4.29
CA ASN A 89 -0.97 -23.46 -4.96
C ASN A 89 -1.78 -22.50 -4.08
N ARG A 90 -1.25 -22.07 -2.96
CA ARG A 90 -1.90 -21.15 -2.00
C ARG A 90 -0.87 -20.29 -1.28
N CYS A 91 -1.30 -19.14 -0.79
CA CYS A 91 -0.48 -18.36 0.13
C CYS A 91 -1.35 -17.68 1.19
N ILE A 92 -0.73 -17.37 2.33
CA ILE A 92 -1.34 -16.63 3.43
C ILE A 92 -0.78 -15.23 3.45
N VAL A 93 -1.67 -14.26 3.55
CA VAL A 93 -1.39 -12.83 3.60
C VAL A 93 -1.68 -12.32 5.01
N SER A 94 -0.74 -11.59 5.60
CA SER A 94 -1.01 -10.77 6.78
C SER A 94 -1.55 -9.43 6.33
N LEU A 95 -2.70 -9.05 6.89
CA LEU A 95 -3.38 -7.81 6.53
C LEU A 95 -2.73 -6.60 7.21
N LEU A 96 -2.83 -5.47 6.54
CA LEU A 96 -2.31 -4.18 7.00
C LEU A 96 -2.99 -3.68 8.29
N SER A 97 -4.25 -4.11 8.53
CA SER A 97 -4.99 -3.84 9.77
C SER A 97 -4.45 -4.55 11.01
N SER A 98 -3.65 -5.60 10.83
CA SER A 98 -3.09 -6.35 11.96
C SER A 98 -2.25 -5.46 12.87
N GLY A 99 -2.47 -5.57 14.19
CA GLY A 99 -1.69 -4.84 15.20
C GLY A 99 -0.20 -5.19 15.22
N THR A 100 0.19 -6.28 14.58
CA THR A 100 1.61 -6.69 14.42
C THR A 100 2.23 -6.25 13.11
N PHE A 101 1.41 -5.79 12.14
CA PHE A 101 1.89 -5.36 10.83
C PHE A 101 2.47 -3.96 10.90
N LYS A 102 3.67 -3.80 10.36
CA LYS A 102 4.34 -2.49 10.24
C LYS A 102 4.76 -2.24 8.81
N VAL A 103 4.56 -1.00 8.35
CA VAL A 103 4.96 -0.55 7.01
C VAL A 103 5.58 0.84 7.10
N GLY A 104 6.71 1.04 6.43
CA GLY A 104 7.28 2.36 6.23
C GLY A 104 6.43 3.15 5.24
N PHE A 105 6.00 4.36 5.60
CA PHE A 105 5.22 5.22 4.74
C PHE A 105 5.87 6.58 4.53
N SER A 106 5.50 7.24 3.46
CA SER A 106 5.79 8.63 3.16
C SER A 106 4.48 9.40 2.93
N VAL A 107 4.48 10.69 3.26
CA VAL A 107 3.37 11.58 2.94
C VAL A 107 3.65 12.21 1.59
N VAL A 108 2.77 11.96 0.63
CA VAL A 108 2.94 12.41 -0.77
C VAL A 108 3.06 13.94 -0.85
N GLY A 109 4.06 14.41 -1.59
CA GLY A 109 4.33 15.84 -1.76
C GLY A 109 5.12 16.50 -0.62
N THR A 110 5.57 15.71 0.36
CA THR A 110 6.41 16.18 1.48
C THR A 110 7.62 15.28 1.67
N ALA A 111 8.56 15.67 2.55
CA ALA A 111 9.66 14.81 2.97
C ALA A 111 9.33 13.98 4.24
N ALA A 112 8.08 14.02 4.70
CA ALA A 112 7.64 13.31 5.90
C ALA A 112 7.59 11.81 5.64
N ILE A 113 8.31 11.06 6.45
CA ILE A 113 8.35 9.60 6.47
C ILE A 113 8.07 9.10 7.89
N GLY A 114 7.52 7.91 8.00
CA GLY A 114 7.23 7.30 9.29
C GLY A 114 6.96 5.81 9.16
N ILE A 115 6.55 5.21 10.26
CA ILE A 115 6.14 3.80 10.33
C ILE A 115 4.66 3.76 10.71
N ALA A 116 3.85 3.12 9.88
CA ALA A 116 2.45 2.86 10.16
C ALA A 116 2.27 1.44 10.70
N GLN A 117 1.37 1.30 11.67
CA GLN A 117 0.99 0.04 12.29
C GLN A 117 -0.53 -0.10 12.33
N GLY A 118 -1.03 -1.30 12.08
CA GLY A 118 -2.45 -1.61 12.17
C GLY A 118 -3.01 -1.47 13.59
N ASN A 119 -4.29 -1.16 13.71
CA ASN A 119 -5.01 -1.01 14.98
C ASN A 119 -5.78 -2.26 15.42
N GLY A 120 -5.67 -3.38 14.68
CA GLY A 120 -6.30 -4.64 15.06
C GLY A 120 -7.80 -4.71 14.75
N GLY A 121 -8.24 -4.38 13.54
CA GLY A 121 -9.61 -4.65 13.09
C GLY A 121 -10.38 -3.49 12.47
N GLU A 122 -9.86 -2.29 12.50
CA GLU A 122 -10.43 -1.14 11.79
C GLU A 122 -9.63 -0.84 10.52
N ASN A 123 -10.27 -0.23 9.52
CA ASN A 123 -9.60 0.27 8.31
C ASN A 123 -8.72 1.50 8.62
N SER A 124 -8.04 1.47 9.76
CA SER A 124 -7.21 2.56 10.24
C SER A 124 -5.84 2.08 10.69
N LEU A 125 -4.85 2.93 10.50
CA LEU A 125 -3.46 2.71 10.91
C LEU A 125 -3.03 3.86 11.80
N ARG A 126 -2.10 3.57 12.69
CA ARG A 126 -1.38 4.61 13.45
C ARG A 126 0.01 4.76 12.86
N GLY A 127 0.31 5.94 12.34
CA GLY A 127 1.64 6.35 11.91
C GLY A 127 2.40 7.03 13.05
N ALA A 128 3.66 6.70 13.21
CA ALA A 128 4.56 7.25 14.20
C ALA A 128 5.96 7.52 13.61
N ASN A 129 6.85 8.07 14.42
CA ASN A 129 8.24 8.38 14.06
C ASN A 129 8.35 9.38 12.89
N ILE A 130 7.43 10.35 12.85
CA ILE A 130 7.50 11.46 11.89
C ILE A 130 8.22 12.62 12.57
N ASP A 131 9.25 13.18 11.93
CA ASP A 131 9.91 14.39 12.41
C ASP A 131 8.89 15.54 12.48
N SER A 132 8.73 16.15 13.67
CA SER A 132 7.76 17.22 13.90
C SER A 132 8.00 18.49 13.05
N ARG A 133 9.20 18.63 12.50
CA ARG A 133 9.55 19.72 11.57
C ARG A 133 8.96 19.53 10.18
N GLN A 134 8.52 18.31 9.86
CA GLN A 134 7.89 18.01 8.57
C GLN A 134 6.40 18.33 8.65
N ALA A 135 5.93 19.13 7.71
CA ALA A 135 4.53 19.49 7.62
C ALA A 135 3.69 18.29 7.16
N VAL A 136 2.79 17.83 8.03
CA VAL A 136 1.78 16.83 7.70
C VAL A 136 0.41 17.43 7.95
N SER A 137 -0.47 17.37 6.97
CA SER A 137 -1.82 17.92 7.05
C SER A 137 -2.87 16.81 7.02
N VAL A 138 -3.99 17.02 7.68
CA VAL A 138 -5.19 16.19 7.51
C VAL A 138 -5.62 16.26 6.05
N GLY A 139 -6.00 15.11 5.48
CA GLY A 139 -6.32 14.96 4.06
C GLY A 139 -5.10 14.60 3.19
N ALA A 140 -3.87 14.61 3.71
CA ALA A 140 -2.69 14.22 2.95
C ALA A 140 -2.72 12.72 2.61
N ILE A 141 -2.27 12.39 1.40
CA ILE A 141 -2.18 11.01 0.91
C ILE A 141 -0.89 10.38 1.43
N THR A 142 -0.98 9.12 1.84
CA THR A 142 0.16 8.31 2.27
C THR A 142 0.39 7.14 1.32
N ALA A 143 1.66 6.84 1.09
CA ALA A 143 2.10 5.71 0.27
C ALA A 143 3.30 5.02 0.93
N THR A 144 3.67 3.82 0.48
CA THR A 144 4.86 3.14 0.96
C THR A 144 6.12 3.95 0.68
N SER A 145 7.03 4.02 1.64
CA SER A 145 8.25 4.83 1.54
C SER A 145 9.35 4.19 0.68
N GLY A 146 9.32 2.87 0.49
CA GLY A 146 10.36 2.14 -0.23
C GLY A 146 11.77 2.27 0.37
N LEU A 147 11.87 2.60 1.65
CA LEU A 147 13.16 2.68 2.33
C LEU A 147 13.93 1.36 2.29
N ALA A 148 15.25 1.45 2.29
CA ALA A 148 16.14 0.29 2.30
C ALA A 148 15.77 -0.69 3.44
N GLY A 149 15.67 -1.98 3.12
CA GLY A 149 15.20 -3.01 4.04
C GLY A 149 13.69 -3.16 4.14
N SER A 150 12.91 -2.31 3.47
CA SER A 150 11.45 -2.50 3.34
C SER A 150 11.14 -3.58 2.31
N PRO A 151 10.22 -4.53 2.60
CA PRO A 151 9.76 -5.49 1.61
C PRO A 151 8.84 -4.86 0.56
N PHE A 152 8.50 -3.59 0.70
CA PHE A 152 7.55 -2.89 -0.16
C PHE A 152 8.28 -1.96 -1.13
N PRO A 153 7.89 -1.96 -2.42
CA PRO A 153 8.31 -0.91 -3.35
C PRO A 153 7.79 0.46 -2.88
N PRO A 154 8.41 1.55 -3.30
CA PRO A 154 7.90 2.89 -3.03
C PRO A 154 6.56 3.14 -3.76
N ASN A 155 5.80 4.10 -3.25
CA ASN A 155 4.60 4.66 -3.89
C ASN A 155 3.39 3.71 -4.03
N LEU A 156 3.30 2.61 -3.28
CA LEU A 156 2.04 1.89 -3.17
C LEU A 156 1.08 2.69 -2.28
N PRO A 157 -0.13 3.03 -2.76
CA PRO A 157 -1.09 3.80 -1.96
C PRO A 157 -1.47 3.07 -0.69
N ILE A 158 -1.54 3.79 0.43
CA ILE A 158 -1.95 3.24 1.73
C ILE A 158 -3.29 3.84 2.16
N GLY A 159 -3.37 5.17 2.26
CA GLY A 159 -4.56 5.83 2.76
C GLY A 159 -4.41 7.34 2.90
N THR A 160 -5.32 7.94 3.63
CA THR A 160 -5.39 9.39 3.88
C THR A 160 -5.21 9.67 5.36
N VAL A 161 -4.43 10.70 5.69
CA VAL A 161 -4.26 11.19 7.07
C VAL A 161 -5.57 11.81 7.56
N THR A 162 -6.09 11.30 8.66
CA THR A 162 -7.35 11.78 9.28
C THR A 162 -7.13 12.58 10.54
N ALA A 163 -6.01 12.38 11.23
CA ALA A 163 -5.62 13.19 12.38
C ALA A 163 -4.09 13.30 12.48
N VAL A 164 -3.63 14.42 13.01
CA VAL A 164 -2.21 14.68 13.28
C VAL A 164 -2.08 15.12 14.74
N ARG A 165 -1.13 14.53 15.47
CA ARG A 165 -0.80 14.90 16.84
C ARG A 165 0.70 15.11 16.92
N THR A 166 1.12 16.33 17.22
CA THR A 166 2.52 16.70 17.35
C THR A 166 2.90 16.76 18.84
N ASN A 167 4.00 16.10 19.17
CA ASN A 167 4.64 16.21 20.47
C ASN A 167 5.94 17.00 20.32
N GLU A 168 5.88 18.30 20.62
CA GLU A 168 7.03 19.19 20.50
C GLU A 168 8.20 18.80 21.41
N ALA A 169 7.90 18.26 22.59
CA ALA A 169 8.93 17.82 23.54
C ALA A 169 9.71 16.60 23.05
N ALA A 170 9.06 15.70 22.32
CA ALA A 170 9.69 14.53 21.73
C ALA A 170 10.21 14.78 20.30
N LEU A 171 9.94 15.95 19.70
CA LEU A 171 10.22 16.27 18.30
C LEU A 171 9.62 15.25 17.32
N GLU A 172 8.50 14.65 17.69
CA GLU A 172 7.80 13.63 16.91
C GLU A 172 6.34 14.00 16.65
N SER A 173 5.85 13.61 15.48
CA SER A 173 4.44 13.63 15.17
C SER A 173 3.90 12.21 14.98
N THR A 174 2.66 12.01 15.39
CA THR A 174 1.87 10.82 15.13
C THR A 174 0.66 11.17 14.29
N VAL A 175 0.24 10.24 13.43
CA VAL A 175 -0.90 10.43 12.54
C VAL A 175 -1.84 9.24 12.62
N ASP A 176 -3.13 9.48 12.45
CA ASP A 176 -4.08 8.42 12.16
C ASP A 176 -4.32 8.42 10.65
N ILE A 177 -4.30 7.23 10.05
CA ILE A 177 -4.44 7.05 8.59
C ILE A 177 -5.65 6.13 8.36
N THR A 178 -6.59 6.56 7.55
CA THR A 178 -7.67 5.71 7.05
C THR A 178 -7.22 5.09 5.73
N MET A 179 -7.23 3.77 5.64
CA MET A 179 -6.81 3.03 4.45
C MET A 179 -7.77 3.30 3.28
N PHE A 180 -7.25 3.30 2.06
CA PHE A 180 -8.07 3.34 0.85
C PHE A 180 -8.79 2.02 0.63
N ALA A 181 -8.09 0.89 0.81
CA ALA A 181 -8.64 -0.42 0.58
C ALA A 181 -9.61 -0.83 1.71
N ASN A 182 -10.79 -1.30 1.31
CA ASN A 182 -11.74 -1.91 2.24
C ASN A 182 -11.39 -3.39 2.44
N LEU A 183 -10.92 -3.74 3.63
CA LEU A 183 -10.50 -5.10 3.95
C LEU A 183 -11.66 -6.07 4.23
N ASN A 184 -12.89 -5.58 4.38
CA ASN A 184 -14.05 -6.41 4.74
C ASN A 184 -14.68 -7.13 3.53
N ASP A 185 -14.50 -6.60 2.31
CA ASP A 185 -15.18 -7.09 1.10
C ASP A 185 -14.18 -7.59 0.05
N LEU A 186 -13.06 -8.18 0.47
CA LEU A 186 -12.02 -8.66 -0.42
C LEU A 186 -12.43 -9.95 -1.13
N VAL A 187 -12.62 -9.88 -2.45
CA VAL A 187 -12.88 -11.03 -3.32
C VAL A 187 -11.65 -11.36 -4.18
N TYR A 188 -10.97 -10.33 -4.66
CA TYR A 188 -9.76 -10.44 -5.48
C TYR A 188 -8.66 -9.56 -4.92
N ALA A 189 -7.43 -10.01 -5.10
CA ALA A 189 -6.23 -9.27 -4.73
C ALA A 189 -5.09 -9.61 -5.69
N ASP A 190 -4.17 -8.67 -5.86
CA ASP A 190 -3.02 -8.81 -6.72
C ASP A 190 -1.75 -8.92 -5.88
N VAL A 191 -0.98 -9.98 -6.11
CA VAL A 191 0.35 -10.12 -5.50
C VAL A 191 1.36 -9.48 -6.44
N VAL A 192 2.05 -8.46 -5.96
CA VAL A 192 3.12 -7.77 -6.71
C VAL A 192 4.40 -8.58 -6.59
N LEU A 193 4.93 -9.08 -7.72
CA LEU A 193 6.15 -9.89 -7.76
C LEU A 193 7.40 -8.99 -7.57
N TRP A 194 7.40 -8.25 -6.47
CA TRP A 194 8.49 -7.36 -6.11
C TRP A 194 9.53 -8.08 -5.26
N LYS A 195 10.82 -7.94 -5.64
CA LYS A 195 11.95 -8.34 -4.84
C LYS A 195 12.76 -7.09 -4.50
N PRO A 196 12.95 -6.78 -3.20
CA PRO A 196 13.82 -5.66 -2.83
C PRO A 196 15.23 -5.91 -3.39
N ALA A 197 15.84 -4.88 -3.93
CA ALA A 197 17.25 -4.92 -4.27
C ALA A 197 18.04 -5.18 -2.99
N GLY A 198 18.84 -6.23 -2.98
CA GLY A 198 19.68 -6.64 -1.85
C GLY A 198 20.77 -5.59 -1.54
#